data_0df5aee738e40d582066472f72f78105
#
_entry.id   0df5aee738e40d582066472f72f78105
#
_cell.length_a   1.000
_cell.length_b   1.000
_cell.length_c   1.000
_cell.angle_alpha   90.00
_cell.angle_beta   90.00
_cell.angle_gamma   90.00
#
_symmetry.space_group_name_H-M   'P 1'
#
loop_
_entity.id
_entity.type
_entity.pdbx_description
1 polymer ?
#
loop_
_entity_poly.entity_id
_entity_poly.type
_entity_poly.pdbx_seq_one_letter_code
_entity_poly.pdbx_strand_id
1 'polypeptide(L)'
;YDHMYVPDLAKYVKVSDYASSCYLRTNWKTLEPQKGKYAWDDPSSDISRIIKSVHDRGLRIALRVLVDGRDQKQNTPEFVFDEGCKWYNTANNKCPYPDDQVFQKHYGEFIEAFARQYNDPDKVDFIDGYGLGKWGESHAMIYANDGNKFQVMEWITALYARHFTKVPLVINYHRMLGDTYQDSWQETVPPDAEPLLNIALNNGYILRHDAFGMSGYYKDWEKNIALKYRYKLPIIMEGGWVTDTHRYWYFDDAYRYREGHPEDVRKGEFEDSMLACVNTMDFRLGETESWFEKTFSYVQRFIAEGGYRLYPDMVSLPVSANGGQDVTVVHRWRNMGWGYCPTNIRTWNQKYKVAFALLNDN
;
A
#
# COMPACT_ATOMS: atom_id res chain seq x y z
N TYR A 1 10.52 -6.58 17.06
CA TYR A 1 9.06 -6.35 16.92
C TYR A 1 8.27 -7.58 16.44
N ASP A 2 8.92 -8.75 16.23
CA ASP A 2 8.20 -9.97 15.85
C ASP A 2 7.68 -10.77 17.07
N HIS A 3 8.09 -10.42 18.27
CA HIS A 3 7.62 -11.04 19.51
C HIS A 3 6.92 -10.02 20.40
N MET A 4 5.60 -10.18 20.56
CA MET A 4 4.76 -9.31 21.37
C MET A 4 4.04 -10.13 22.47
N TYR A 5 3.97 -9.58 23.67
CA TYR A 5 3.13 -10.15 24.71
C TYR A 5 1.68 -9.75 24.48
N VAL A 6 0.77 -10.70 24.51
CA VAL A 6 -0.67 -10.48 24.39
C VAL A 6 -1.35 -10.78 25.72
N PRO A 7 -1.78 -9.77 26.48
CA PRO A 7 -2.42 -9.96 27.78
C PRO A 7 -3.66 -10.84 27.69
N ASP A 8 -4.50 -10.66 26.68
CA ASP A 8 -5.72 -11.44 26.46
C ASP A 8 -5.46 -12.96 26.32
N LEU A 9 -4.26 -13.32 25.87
CA LEU A 9 -3.84 -14.71 25.70
C LEU A 9 -2.86 -15.17 26.78
N ALA A 10 -2.41 -14.28 27.66
CA ALA A 10 -1.38 -14.50 28.67
C ALA A 10 -0.09 -15.14 28.12
N LYS A 11 0.31 -14.79 26.89
CA LYS A 11 1.50 -15.37 26.22
C LYS A 11 2.13 -14.42 25.22
N TYR A 12 3.38 -14.73 24.85
CA TYR A 12 4.04 -14.12 23.69
C TYR A 12 3.57 -14.78 22.40
N VAL A 13 3.38 -13.96 21.36
CA VAL A 13 3.05 -14.39 20.00
C VAL A 13 4.07 -13.82 19.02
N LYS A 14 4.17 -14.43 17.83
CA LYS A 14 4.89 -13.83 16.72
C LYS A 14 3.92 -12.95 15.93
N VAL A 15 4.28 -11.70 15.70
CA VAL A 15 3.47 -10.76 14.88
C VAL A 15 3.33 -11.29 13.46
N SER A 16 4.39 -11.92 12.93
CA SER A 16 4.38 -12.57 11.61
C SER A 16 3.34 -13.68 11.45
N ASP A 17 2.88 -14.31 12.52
CA ASP A 17 1.80 -15.31 12.46
C ASP A 17 0.42 -14.67 12.20
N TYR A 18 0.31 -13.35 12.37
CA TYR A 18 -0.90 -12.54 12.17
C TYR A 18 -0.80 -11.61 10.95
N ALA A 19 0.22 -11.76 10.15
CA ALA A 19 0.48 -10.94 8.97
C ALA A 19 0.62 -11.80 7.73
N SER A 20 0.34 -11.25 6.55
CA SER A 20 0.56 -11.88 5.25
C SER A 20 1.69 -11.21 4.46
N SER A 21 2.03 -9.99 4.82
CA SER A 21 3.08 -9.23 4.15
C SER A 21 3.77 -8.26 5.10
N CYS A 22 4.95 -7.81 4.70
CA CYS A 22 5.72 -6.75 5.36
C CYS A 22 5.89 -5.58 4.40
N TYR A 23 5.42 -4.40 4.81
CA TYR A 23 5.55 -3.18 4.03
C TYR A 23 6.87 -2.47 4.34
N LEU A 24 7.69 -2.27 3.30
CA LEU A 24 9.01 -1.67 3.39
C LEU A 24 9.04 -0.35 2.61
N ARG A 25 9.33 0.74 3.31
CA ARG A 25 9.69 2.02 2.69
C ARG A 25 11.19 2.13 2.63
N THR A 26 11.71 2.36 1.44
CA THR A 26 13.12 2.58 1.17
C THR A 26 13.28 3.72 0.19
N ASN A 27 14.50 4.06 -0.19
CA ASN A 27 14.74 5.13 -1.16
C ASN A 27 15.58 4.64 -2.34
N TRP A 28 15.50 5.38 -3.44
CA TRP A 28 16.22 5.03 -4.66
C TRP A 28 17.72 4.93 -4.45
N LYS A 29 18.34 5.90 -3.74
CA LYS A 29 19.78 5.89 -3.45
C LYS A 29 20.23 4.63 -2.69
N THR A 30 19.41 4.10 -1.81
CA THR A 30 19.70 2.85 -1.10
C THR A 30 19.62 1.65 -2.04
N LEU A 31 18.65 1.65 -2.96
CA LEU A 31 18.46 0.54 -3.90
C LEU A 31 19.43 0.56 -5.08
N GLU A 32 19.86 1.76 -5.51
CA GLU A 32 20.82 1.98 -6.60
C GLU A 32 21.89 3.00 -6.15
N PRO A 33 22.83 2.61 -5.30
CA PRO A 33 23.85 3.52 -4.77
C PRO A 33 24.82 4.02 -5.84
N GLN A 34 24.99 3.28 -6.91
CA GLN A 34 25.76 3.64 -8.10
C GLN A 34 24.96 3.22 -9.34
N LYS A 35 25.08 3.97 -10.41
CA LYS A 35 24.37 3.71 -11.66
C LYS A 35 24.51 2.27 -12.13
N GLY A 36 23.37 1.57 -12.25
CA GLY A 36 23.30 0.17 -12.68
C GLY A 36 23.81 -0.84 -11.66
N LYS A 37 24.10 -0.43 -10.41
CA LYS A 37 24.47 -1.34 -9.32
C LYS A 37 23.37 -1.34 -8.27
N TYR A 38 22.70 -2.46 -8.14
CA TYR A 38 21.52 -2.57 -7.31
C TYR A 38 21.80 -3.32 -6.01
N ALA A 39 21.24 -2.82 -4.92
CA ALA A 39 21.39 -3.43 -3.60
C ALA A 39 20.83 -4.85 -3.51
N TRP A 40 19.84 -5.20 -4.32
CA TRP A 40 19.30 -6.56 -4.38
C TRP A 40 20.22 -7.59 -5.04
N ASP A 41 21.25 -7.16 -5.79
CA ASP A 41 22.27 -8.04 -6.35
C ASP A 41 23.35 -8.40 -5.32
N ASP A 42 23.37 -7.71 -4.17
CA ASP A 42 24.25 -7.98 -3.04
C ASP A 42 23.49 -8.63 -1.88
N PRO A 43 23.68 -9.94 -1.65
CA PRO A 43 23.02 -10.64 -0.53
C PRO A 43 23.39 -10.10 0.85
N SER A 44 24.51 -9.39 0.97
CA SER A 44 24.99 -8.79 2.23
C SER A 44 24.38 -7.42 2.52
N SER A 45 23.72 -6.80 1.54
CA SER A 45 23.04 -5.51 1.72
C SER A 45 21.93 -5.61 2.76
N ASP A 46 21.69 -4.51 3.47
CA ASP A 46 20.62 -4.47 4.49
C ASP A 46 19.25 -4.80 3.91
N ILE A 47 18.95 -4.26 2.72
CA ILE A 47 17.64 -4.51 2.08
C ILE A 47 17.48 -5.98 1.69
N SER A 48 18.51 -6.62 1.14
CA SER A 48 18.47 -8.05 0.80
C SER A 48 18.29 -8.92 2.03
N ARG A 49 18.99 -8.60 3.13
CA ARG A 49 18.85 -9.32 4.41
C ARG A 49 17.45 -9.15 5.02
N ILE A 50 16.90 -7.94 4.98
CA ILE A 50 15.52 -7.67 5.46
C ILE A 50 14.52 -8.47 4.63
N ILE A 51 14.57 -8.36 3.31
CA ILE A 51 13.64 -9.07 2.40
C ILE A 51 13.76 -10.59 2.60
N LYS A 52 14.97 -11.12 2.67
CA LYS A 52 15.16 -12.54 2.97
C LYS A 52 14.53 -12.93 4.30
N SER A 53 14.75 -12.15 5.35
CA SER A 53 14.19 -12.41 6.68
C SER A 53 12.64 -12.39 6.69
N VAL A 54 12.02 -11.55 5.85
CA VAL A 54 10.56 -11.52 5.65
C VAL A 54 10.08 -12.79 4.95
N HIS A 55 10.74 -13.17 3.85
CA HIS A 55 10.38 -14.37 3.09
C HIS A 55 10.60 -15.66 3.89
N ASP A 56 11.67 -15.73 4.71
CA ASP A 56 11.94 -16.89 5.59
C ASP A 56 10.80 -17.10 6.63
N ARG A 57 9.98 -16.08 6.90
CA ARG A 57 8.78 -16.15 7.73
C ARG A 57 7.49 -16.48 6.95
N GLY A 58 7.61 -16.75 5.66
CA GLY A 58 6.46 -17.01 4.80
C GLY A 58 5.65 -15.75 4.42
N LEU A 59 6.18 -14.56 4.68
CA LEU A 59 5.53 -13.31 4.35
C LEU A 59 5.95 -12.82 2.96
N ARG A 60 5.06 -12.15 2.26
CA ARG A 60 5.39 -11.35 1.07
C ARG A 60 5.87 -9.96 1.50
N ILE A 61 6.47 -9.22 0.59
CA ILE A 61 6.84 -7.83 0.79
C ILE A 61 5.88 -6.92 0.03
N ALA A 62 5.70 -5.70 0.53
CA ALA A 62 5.18 -4.59 -0.23
C ALA A 62 6.20 -3.45 -0.18
N LEU A 63 6.37 -2.71 -1.27
CA LEU A 63 7.49 -1.78 -1.42
C LEU A 63 7.02 -0.40 -1.85
N ARG A 64 7.63 0.63 -1.23
CA ARG A 64 7.61 2.02 -1.69
C ARG A 64 9.04 2.52 -1.83
N VAL A 65 9.34 3.15 -2.96
CA VAL A 65 10.64 3.77 -3.24
C VAL A 65 10.51 5.28 -3.19
N LEU A 66 11.18 5.92 -2.24
CA LEU A 66 11.17 7.36 -2.05
C LEU A 66 12.22 8.03 -2.94
N VAL A 67 11.83 9.15 -3.54
CA VAL A 67 12.67 9.99 -4.40
C VAL A 67 12.96 11.33 -3.74
N ASP A 68 11.93 11.98 -3.20
CA ASP A 68 12.02 13.28 -2.54
C ASP A 68 12.64 13.14 -1.14
N GLY A 69 13.65 13.94 -0.84
CA GLY A 69 14.41 13.87 0.42
C GLY A 69 13.91 14.80 1.52
N ARG A 70 12.77 15.48 1.36
CA ARG A 70 12.24 16.39 2.39
C ARG A 70 12.01 15.64 3.71
N ASP A 71 12.45 16.28 4.81
CA ASP A 71 12.36 15.74 6.17
C ASP A 71 13.10 14.40 6.39
N GLN A 72 13.95 14.02 5.43
CA GLN A 72 14.66 12.75 5.43
C GLN A 72 16.12 12.96 4.95
N LYS A 73 16.78 11.87 4.58
CA LYS A 73 18.10 11.90 3.96
C LYS A 73 17.97 12.08 2.44
N GLN A 74 19.10 12.27 1.76
CA GLN A 74 19.18 12.25 0.31
C GLN A 74 18.62 10.94 -0.24
N ASN A 75 17.47 10.99 -0.94
CA ASN A 75 16.76 9.82 -1.45
C ASN A 75 17.09 9.49 -2.90
N THR A 76 17.45 10.49 -3.71
CA THR A 76 17.89 10.31 -5.10
C THR A 76 19.40 10.13 -5.17
N PRO A 77 19.92 9.18 -5.97
CA PRO A 77 21.37 8.95 -6.14
C PRO A 77 22.08 10.18 -6.72
N GLU A 78 23.35 10.40 -6.30
CA GLU A 78 24.15 11.55 -6.73
C GLU A 78 24.41 11.58 -8.24
N PHE A 79 24.61 10.41 -8.87
CA PHE A 79 24.88 10.36 -10.32
C PHE A 79 23.77 10.99 -11.17
N VAL A 80 22.55 11.02 -10.68
CA VAL A 80 21.42 11.65 -11.37
C VAL A 80 21.64 13.16 -11.49
N PHE A 81 22.14 13.78 -10.43
CA PHE A 81 22.44 15.21 -10.39
C PHE A 81 23.75 15.52 -11.16
N ASP A 82 24.74 14.64 -11.06
CA ASP A 82 26.02 14.77 -11.78
C ASP A 82 25.82 14.69 -13.30
N GLU A 83 24.81 13.97 -13.76
CA GLU A 83 24.42 13.90 -15.17
C GLU A 83 23.49 15.05 -15.62
N GLY A 84 23.24 16.05 -14.75
CA GLY A 84 22.62 17.31 -15.11
C GLY A 84 21.13 17.43 -14.76
N CYS A 85 20.58 16.55 -13.94
CA CYS A 85 19.21 16.68 -13.43
C CYS A 85 19.05 18.02 -12.67
N LYS A 86 18.01 18.77 -12.98
CA LYS A 86 17.63 19.95 -12.22
C LYS A 86 16.96 19.55 -10.93
N TRP A 87 17.20 20.31 -9.89
CA TRP A 87 16.75 20.01 -8.53
C TRP A 87 16.42 21.27 -7.73
N TYR A 88 15.67 21.09 -6.68
CA TYR A 88 15.43 22.07 -5.64
C TYR A 88 16.03 21.58 -4.31
N ASN A 89 16.30 22.50 -3.40
CA ASN A 89 16.92 22.18 -2.11
C ASN A 89 15.88 22.22 -1.00
N THR A 90 15.85 21.17 -0.19
CA THR A 90 15.09 21.17 1.07
C THR A 90 15.94 20.54 2.16
N ALA A 91 16.10 21.25 3.30
CA ALA A 91 16.83 20.74 4.47
C ALA A 91 18.21 20.13 4.13
N ASN A 92 18.96 20.77 3.23
CA ASN A 92 20.27 20.34 2.72
C ASN A 92 20.26 19.08 1.82
N ASN A 93 19.12 18.64 1.36
CA ASN A 93 19.00 17.56 0.39
C ASN A 93 18.64 18.09 -0.99
N LYS A 94 19.22 17.49 -2.03
CA LYS A 94 18.81 17.72 -3.41
C LYS A 94 17.59 16.87 -3.71
N CYS A 95 16.50 17.49 -4.15
CA CYS A 95 15.30 16.82 -4.61
C CYS A 95 15.12 17.09 -6.10
N PRO A 96 15.00 16.07 -6.96
CA PRO A 96 14.85 16.29 -8.38
C PRO A 96 13.47 16.91 -8.68
N TYR A 97 13.41 17.78 -9.69
CA TYR A 97 12.12 18.14 -10.25
C TYR A 97 11.55 16.94 -11.02
N PRO A 98 10.32 16.49 -10.72
CA PRO A 98 9.75 15.30 -11.35
C PRO A 98 9.44 15.47 -12.84
N ASP A 99 9.40 16.70 -13.33
CA ASP A 99 9.26 17.06 -14.75
C ASP A 99 10.61 17.31 -15.46
N ASP A 100 11.74 17.04 -14.81
CA ASP A 100 13.06 17.09 -15.43
C ASP A 100 13.32 15.83 -16.27
N GLN A 101 13.79 16.02 -17.51
CA GLN A 101 13.99 14.91 -18.47
C GLN A 101 15.12 13.97 -18.06
N VAL A 102 16.19 14.48 -17.41
CA VAL A 102 17.30 13.65 -16.94
C VAL A 102 16.84 12.77 -15.79
N PHE A 103 16.07 13.35 -14.85
CA PHE A 103 15.42 12.59 -13.79
C PHE A 103 14.54 11.49 -14.38
N GLN A 104 13.61 11.83 -15.27
CA GLN A 104 12.65 10.88 -15.85
C GLN A 104 13.35 9.74 -16.59
N LYS A 105 14.45 10.01 -17.28
CA LYS A 105 15.26 8.99 -17.94
C LYS A 105 15.84 8.00 -16.93
N HIS A 106 16.57 8.48 -15.93
CA HIS A 106 17.25 7.61 -14.97
C HIS A 106 16.27 6.87 -14.06
N TYR A 107 15.21 7.54 -13.65
CA TYR A 107 14.17 6.88 -12.85
C TYR A 107 13.42 5.82 -13.66
N GLY A 108 13.22 6.06 -14.97
CA GLY A 108 12.67 5.06 -15.88
C GLY A 108 13.54 3.82 -16.01
N GLU A 109 14.86 3.98 -16.18
CA GLU A 109 15.84 2.88 -16.20
C GLU A 109 15.84 2.10 -14.87
N PHE A 110 15.76 2.81 -13.74
CA PHE A 110 15.67 2.19 -12.43
C PHE A 110 14.36 1.39 -12.25
N ILE A 111 13.19 1.96 -12.60
CA ILE A 111 11.90 1.26 -12.45
C ILE A 111 11.83 0.02 -13.34
N GLU A 112 12.42 0.05 -14.53
CA GLU A 112 12.53 -1.15 -15.36
C GLU A 112 13.35 -2.25 -14.65
N ALA A 113 14.52 -1.91 -14.08
CA ALA A 113 15.35 -2.86 -13.33
C ALA A 113 14.63 -3.35 -12.05
N PHE A 114 13.97 -2.45 -11.33
CA PHE A 114 13.19 -2.74 -10.14
C PHE A 114 12.06 -3.72 -10.42
N ALA A 115 11.35 -3.54 -11.54
CA ALA A 115 10.30 -4.46 -11.94
C ALA A 115 10.84 -5.82 -12.39
N ARG A 116 12.00 -5.90 -13.05
CA ARG A 116 12.63 -7.19 -13.34
C ARG A 116 12.88 -8.01 -12.07
N GLN A 117 13.18 -7.35 -10.97
CA GLN A 117 13.44 -7.99 -9.68
C GLN A 117 12.16 -8.32 -8.90
N TYR A 118 11.19 -7.40 -8.88
CA TYR A 118 10.09 -7.44 -7.91
C TYR A 118 8.69 -7.63 -8.53
N ASN A 119 8.54 -7.84 -9.84
CA ASN A 119 7.24 -8.15 -10.46
C ASN A 119 6.88 -9.65 -10.34
N ASP A 120 6.97 -10.16 -9.10
CA ASP A 120 6.71 -11.56 -8.73
C ASP A 120 5.61 -11.62 -7.65
N PRO A 121 4.36 -12.01 -7.98
CA PRO A 121 3.25 -12.00 -7.04
C PRO A 121 3.37 -13.06 -5.93
N ASP A 122 4.26 -14.04 -6.06
CA ASP A 122 4.50 -15.03 -5.01
C ASP A 122 5.37 -14.43 -3.87
N LYS A 123 6.13 -13.38 -4.18
CA LYS A 123 7.04 -12.71 -3.23
C LYS A 123 6.61 -11.30 -2.86
N VAL A 124 5.88 -10.63 -3.75
CA VAL A 124 5.49 -9.23 -3.60
C VAL A 124 3.98 -9.10 -3.61
N ASP A 125 3.43 -8.47 -2.58
CA ASP A 125 1.99 -8.29 -2.40
C ASP A 125 1.45 -7.14 -3.25
N PHE A 126 2.11 -5.97 -3.13
CA PHE A 126 1.83 -4.79 -3.96
C PHE A 126 3.05 -3.86 -4.04
N ILE A 127 3.05 -2.99 -5.02
CA ILE A 127 3.99 -1.88 -5.14
C ILE A 127 3.25 -0.56 -4.98
N ASP A 128 3.71 0.29 -4.06
CA ASP A 128 3.29 1.67 -3.99
C ASP A 128 4.01 2.45 -5.09
N GLY A 129 3.35 2.50 -6.24
CA GLY A 129 3.96 2.78 -7.54
C GLY A 129 3.97 4.27 -7.88
N TYR A 130 4.46 5.11 -6.97
CA TYR A 130 4.55 6.54 -7.22
C TYR A 130 5.90 7.12 -6.75
N GLY A 131 6.15 7.18 -5.46
CA GLY A 131 7.43 7.57 -4.86
C GLY A 131 7.76 9.07 -4.89
N LEU A 132 6.97 9.88 -5.57
CA LEU A 132 7.17 11.33 -5.73
C LEU A 132 6.45 12.11 -4.62
N GLY A 133 6.91 13.35 -4.41
CA GLY A 133 6.38 14.22 -3.37
C GLY A 133 6.84 13.84 -1.98
N LYS A 134 6.35 14.56 -0.97
CA LYS A 134 6.73 14.32 0.42
C LYS A 134 6.36 12.90 0.83
N TRP A 135 7.30 12.19 1.40
CA TRP A 135 7.22 10.77 1.80
C TRP A 135 6.86 9.78 0.68
N GLY A 136 6.92 10.21 -0.58
CA GLY A 136 6.49 9.40 -1.72
C GLY A 136 4.97 9.28 -1.83
N GLU A 137 4.23 10.22 -1.26
CA GLU A 137 2.77 10.19 -1.09
C GLU A 137 2.04 11.21 -1.96
N SER A 138 2.68 11.71 -3.00
CA SER A 138 2.10 12.61 -4.00
C SER A 138 1.56 13.96 -3.49
N HIS A 139 1.94 14.39 -2.29
CA HIS A 139 1.56 15.70 -1.80
C HIS A 139 2.75 16.66 -1.67
N ALA A 140 2.45 17.96 -1.61
CA ALA A 140 3.43 19.05 -1.58
C ALA A 140 4.47 18.93 -2.71
N MET A 141 4.01 18.60 -3.92
CA MET A 141 4.85 18.43 -5.10
C MET A 141 5.48 19.75 -5.53
N ILE A 142 6.76 19.69 -5.94
CA ILE A 142 7.48 20.84 -6.50
C ILE A 142 7.95 20.50 -7.90
N TYR A 143 7.45 21.23 -8.90
CA TYR A 143 7.78 21.07 -10.31
C TYR A 143 8.71 22.20 -10.78
N ALA A 144 9.49 21.95 -11.83
CA ALA A 144 10.18 23.03 -12.53
C ALA A 144 9.18 23.93 -13.27
N ASN A 145 8.04 23.34 -13.71
CA ASN A 145 6.91 24.05 -14.26
C ASN A 145 5.61 23.41 -13.73
N ASP A 146 4.87 24.13 -12.89
CA ASP A 146 3.62 23.65 -12.28
C ASP A 146 2.54 23.23 -13.29
N GLY A 147 2.62 23.70 -14.52
CA GLY A 147 1.76 23.26 -15.64
C GLY A 147 1.95 21.79 -16.01
N ASN A 148 3.06 21.16 -15.61
CA ASN A 148 3.39 19.78 -15.96
C ASN A 148 2.79 18.73 -14.98
N LYS A 149 2.06 19.15 -13.96
CA LYS A 149 1.54 18.28 -12.91
C LYS A 149 0.77 17.05 -13.45
N PHE A 150 -0.15 17.25 -14.39
CA PHE A 150 -0.91 16.16 -15.02
C PHE A 150 -0.03 15.24 -15.87
N GLN A 151 0.91 15.83 -16.60
CA GLN A 151 1.85 15.10 -17.44
C GLN A 151 2.79 14.21 -16.59
N VAL A 152 3.25 14.71 -15.46
CA VAL A 152 4.07 13.94 -14.50
C VAL A 152 3.26 12.78 -13.90
N MET A 153 2.00 13.02 -13.49
CA MET A 153 1.13 11.96 -12.97
C MET A 153 0.92 10.87 -14.02
N GLU A 154 0.62 11.23 -15.27
CA GLU A 154 0.48 10.27 -16.37
C GLU A 154 1.78 9.51 -16.60
N TRP A 155 2.92 10.22 -16.71
CA TRP A 155 4.23 9.61 -16.94
C TRP A 155 4.57 8.58 -15.87
N ILE A 156 4.50 8.94 -14.57
CA ILE A 156 4.95 8.06 -13.50
C ILE A 156 4.04 6.85 -13.35
N THR A 157 2.71 7.05 -13.43
CA THR A 157 1.77 5.94 -13.27
C THR A 157 1.78 5.00 -14.47
N ALA A 158 1.93 5.52 -15.68
CA ALA A 158 2.12 4.71 -16.89
C ALA A 158 3.46 3.95 -16.89
N LEU A 159 4.53 4.56 -16.38
CA LEU A 159 5.85 3.92 -16.24
C LEU A 159 5.76 2.67 -15.37
N TYR A 160 5.25 2.79 -14.16
CA TYR A 160 5.09 1.64 -13.27
C TYR A 160 4.13 0.60 -13.87
N ALA A 161 2.98 1.02 -14.41
CA ALA A 161 2.00 0.12 -14.99
C ALA A 161 2.52 -0.67 -16.22
N ARG A 162 3.46 -0.11 -16.95
CA ARG A 162 4.13 -0.78 -18.07
C ARG A 162 4.99 -1.95 -17.59
N HIS A 163 5.70 -1.77 -16.50
CA HIS A 163 6.71 -2.73 -16.02
C HIS A 163 6.15 -3.71 -14.97
N PHE A 164 5.24 -3.27 -14.10
CA PHE A 164 4.58 -4.14 -13.13
C PHE A 164 3.26 -4.68 -13.68
N THR A 165 3.34 -5.85 -14.35
CA THR A 165 2.20 -6.48 -15.02
C THR A 165 1.57 -7.61 -14.23
N LYS A 166 2.20 -8.07 -13.14
CA LYS A 166 1.77 -9.20 -12.33
C LYS A 166 1.44 -8.81 -10.89
N VAL A 167 2.12 -7.79 -10.36
CA VAL A 167 1.95 -7.28 -8.99
C VAL A 167 1.04 -6.06 -9.03
N PRO A 168 0.03 -5.96 -8.14
CA PRO A 168 -0.83 -4.79 -8.04
C PRO A 168 -0.05 -3.51 -7.72
N LEU A 169 -0.45 -2.40 -8.33
CA LEU A 169 0.06 -1.07 -8.05
C LEU A 169 -0.95 -0.30 -7.20
N VAL A 170 -0.47 0.40 -6.18
CA VAL A 170 -1.31 1.23 -5.32
C VAL A 170 -0.90 2.70 -5.40
N ILE A 171 -1.87 3.58 -5.22
CA ILE A 171 -1.69 5.03 -5.14
C ILE A 171 -2.35 5.57 -3.88
N ASN A 172 -1.64 6.42 -3.14
CA ASN A 172 -2.22 7.11 -2.01
C ASN A 172 -3.25 8.15 -2.50
N TYR A 173 -4.53 7.94 -2.14
CA TYR A 173 -5.57 8.93 -2.38
C TYR A 173 -5.76 9.78 -1.13
N HIS A 174 -5.61 11.08 -1.24
CA HIS A 174 -5.85 12.00 -0.14
C HIS A 174 -6.11 13.41 -0.69
N ARG A 175 -6.73 14.24 0.14
CA ARG A 175 -7.10 15.60 -0.24
C ARG A 175 -5.94 16.50 -0.66
N MET A 176 -4.73 16.15 -0.25
CA MET A 176 -3.53 16.91 -0.62
C MET A 176 -2.94 16.48 -1.97
N LEU A 177 -3.49 15.46 -2.64
CA LEU A 177 -3.09 15.08 -3.98
C LEU A 177 -3.31 16.26 -4.93
N GLY A 178 -2.24 16.72 -5.57
CA GLY A 178 -2.26 17.89 -6.42
C GLY A 178 -1.87 19.21 -5.75
N ASP A 179 -1.67 19.23 -4.42
CA ASP A 179 -1.06 20.38 -3.76
C ASP A 179 0.37 20.59 -4.26
N THR A 180 0.65 21.84 -4.58
CA THR A 180 1.99 22.29 -4.90
C THR A 180 2.49 23.22 -3.78
N TYR A 181 3.75 23.11 -3.44
CA TYR A 181 4.46 24.02 -2.50
C TYR A 181 4.12 23.92 -1.02
N GLN A 182 2.95 23.45 -0.61
CA GLN A 182 2.57 23.55 0.78
C GLN A 182 2.40 22.18 1.41
N ASP A 183 3.02 22.05 2.53
CA ASP A 183 2.76 21.05 3.54
C ASP A 183 1.48 21.45 4.29
N SER A 184 0.46 21.82 3.55
CA SER A 184 -0.74 22.37 4.15
C SER A 184 -1.73 21.27 4.40
N TRP A 185 -2.01 21.05 5.65
CA TRP A 185 -3.11 20.24 6.17
C TRP A 185 -4.45 20.95 5.93
N GLN A 186 -4.70 21.37 4.67
CA GLN A 186 -5.89 22.14 4.33
C GLN A 186 -7.15 21.29 4.45
N GLU A 187 -8.22 21.92 4.91
CA GLU A 187 -9.55 21.32 4.98
C GLU A 187 -10.16 21.12 3.58
N THR A 188 -9.79 21.98 2.64
CA THR A 188 -10.31 21.95 1.27
C THR A 188 -9.48 21.05 0.39
N VAL A 189 -10.16 20.15 -0.34
CA VAL A 189 -9.53 19.33 -1.36
C VAL A 189 -9.08 20.20 -2.55
N PRO A 190 -7.85 20.06 -3.07
CA PRO A 190 -7.46 20.71 -4.31
C PRO A 190 -8.36 20.28 -5.48
N PRO A 191 -8.74 21.19 -6.38
CA PRO A 191 -9.61 20.88 -7.51
C PRO A 191 -9.04 19.81 -8.44
N ASP A 192 -7.72 19.65 -8.46
CA ASP A 192 -7.02 18.68 -9.30
C ASP A 192 -6.88 17.31 -8.66
N ALA A 193 -7.20 17.14 -7.37
CA ALA A 193 -6.94 15.89 -6.65
C ALA A 193 -7.69 14.68 -7.26
N GLU A 194 -8.99 14.80 -7.51
CA GLU A 194 -9.76 13.70 -8.13
C GLU A 194 -9.38 13.48 -9.60
N PRO A 195 -9.18 14.49 -10.45
CA PRO A 195 -8.64 14.31 -11.80
C PRO A 195 -7.28 13.60 -11.84
N LEU A 196 -6.35 13.95 -10.95
CA LEU A 196 -5.05 13.28 -10.86
C LEU A 196 -5.19 11.82 -10.40
N LEU A 197 -6.03 11.57 -9.39
CA LEU A 197 -6.34 10.21 -8.95
C LEU A 197 -6.90 9.36 -10.09
N ASN A 198 -7.80 9.92 -10.90
CA ASN A 198 -8.38 9.21 -12.04
C ASN A 198 -7.34 8.78 -13.07
N ILE A 199 -6.27 9.54 -13.27
CA ILE A 199 -5.15 9.13 -14.13
C ILE A 199 -4.53 7.82 -13.61
N ALA A 200 -4.21 7.73 -12.32
CA ALA A 200 -3.66 6.52 -11.73
C ALA A 200 -4.64 5.33 -11.86
N LEU A 201 -5.92 5.56 -11.58
CA LEU A 201 -6.95 4.50 -11.70
C LEU A 201 -7.09 4.00 -13.15
N ASN A 202 -7.02 4.89 -14.14
CA ASN A 202 -7.04 4.53 -15.56
C ASN A 202 -5.80 3.71 -15.97
N ASN A 203 -4.67 3.92 -15.30
CA ASN A 203 -3.46 3.10 -15.46
C ASN A 203 -3.49 1.79 -14.66
N GLY A 204 -4.64 1.46 -14.03
CA GLY A 204 -4.88 0.18 -13.37
C GLY A 204 -4.43 0.11 -11.92
N TYR A 205 -4.24 1.24 -11.26
CA TYR A 205 -3.94 1.32 -9.84
C TYR A 205 -5.16 0.98 -8.99
N ILE A 206 -4.88 0.49 -7.79
CA ILE A 206 -5.84 0.35 -6.70
C ILE A 206 -5.54 1.39 -5.62
N LEU A 207 -6.41 1.52 -4.64
CA LEU A 207 -6.35 2.61 -3.67
C LEU A 207 -5.52 2.22 -2.45
N ARG A 208 -4.75 3.17 -1.96
CA ARG A 208 -4.11 3.16 -0.66
C ARG A 208 -4.34 4.49 0.03
N HIS A 209 -4.53 4.48 1.34
CA HIS A 209 -4.58 5.72 2.13
C HIS A 209 -3.84 5.54 3.44
N ASP A 210 -3.12 6.58 3.84
CA ASP A 210 -2.49 6.72 5.15
C ASP A 210 -3.48 7.27 6.19
N ALA A 211 -3.15 7.08 7.46
CA ALA A 211 -3.79 7.76 8.59
C ALA A 211 -5.30 7.51 8.75
N PHE A 212 -5.78 6.30 8.43
CA PHE A 212 -7.11 5.87 8.85
C PHE A 212 -7.28 6.13 10.36
N GLY A 213 -8.47 6.56 10.78
CA GLY A 213 -8.77 6.85 12.16
C GLY A 213 -8.26 8.21 12.68
N MET A 214 -7.42 8.90 11.95
CA MET A 214 -6.93 10.23 12.32
C MET A 214 -7.83 11.33 11.75
N SER A 215 -8.76 11.84 12.53
CA SER A 215 -9.77 12.82 12.09
C SER A 215 -9.15 14.10 11.49
N GLY A 216 -8.01 14.54 12.00
CA GLY A 216 -7.27 15.68 11.48
C GLY A 216 -6.70 15.46 10.08
N TYR A 217 -6.41 14.23 9.71
CA TYR A 217 -5.82 13.88 8.41
C TYR A 217 -6.83 13.23 7.46
N TYR A 218 -7.58 12.21 7.92
CA TYR A 218 -8.56 11.47 7.12
C TYR A 218 -9.90 12.17 7.13
N LYS A 219 -10.11 13.09 6.19
CA LYS A 219 -11.27 13.98 6.10
C LYS A 219 -12.42 13.37 5.28
N ASP A 220 -13.53 14.08 5.23
CA ASP A 220 -14.75 13.60 4.56
C ASP A 220 -14.54 13.32 3.06
N TRP A 221 -13.68 14.08 2.39
CA TRP A 221 -13.37 13.81 0.98
C TRP A 221 -12.74 12.42 0.79
N GLU A 222 -11.75 12.07 1.62
CA GLU A 222 -11.09 10.77 1.58
C GLU A 222 -12.07 9.64 1.93
N LYS A 223 -12.90 9.82 2.96
CA LYS A 223 -13.96 8.86 3.31
C LYS A 223 -14.93 8.65 2.16
N ASN A 224 -15.34 9.73 1.48
CA ASN A 224 -16.24 9.65 0.32
C ASN A 224 -15.58 8.89 -0.85
N ILE A 225 -14.29 9.06 -1.11
CA ILE A 225 -13.56 8.28 -2.11
C ILE A 225 -13.56 6.79 -1.74
N ALA A 226 -13.26 6.45 -0.48
CA ALA A 226 -13.34 5.07 -0.03
C ALA A 226 -14.73 4.46 -0.24
N LEU A 227 -15.79 5.17 0.16
CA LEU A 227 -17.18 4.72 -0.03
C LEU A 227 -17.56 4.56 -1.51
N LYS A 228 -17.05 5.42 -2.39
CA LYS A 228 -17.27 5.34 -3.85
C LYS A 228 -16.66 4.07 -4.46
N TYR A 229 -15.54 3.61 -3.93
CA TYR A 229 -14.74 2.54 -4.54
C TYR A 229 -14.72 1.22 -3.77
N ARG A 230 -15.16 1.15 -2.51
CA ARG A 230 -15.04 -0.03 -1.62
C ARG A 230 -15.57 -1.35 -2.19
N TYR A 231 -16.49 -1.30 -3.17
CA TYR A 231 -17.03 -2.47 -3.86
C TYR A 231 -16.62 -2.55 -5.33
N LYS A 232 -15.61 -1.79 -5.73
CA LYS A 232 -15.12 -1.73 -7.12
C LYS A 232 -13.62 -1.98 -7.21
N LEU A 233 -12.88 -1.60 -6.18
CA LEU A 233 -11.43 -1.73 -6.10
C LEU A 233 -11.01 -2.14 -4.69
N PRO A 234 -9.91 -2.89 -4.55
CA PRO A 234 -9.24 -3.06 -3.26
C PRO A 234 -8.79 -1.71 -2.69
N ILE A 235 -8.85 -1.61 -1.37
CA ILE A 235 -8.32 -0.47 -0.63
C ILE A 235 -7.31 -1.00 0.39
N ILE A 236 -6.11 -0.43 0.38
CA ILE A 236 -5.02 -0.72 1.31
C ILE A 236 -4.99 0.38 2.36
N MET A 237 -5.09 0.01 3.62
CA MET A 237 -4.96 0.93 4.74
C MET A 237 -3.51 1.00 5.20
N GLU A 238 -3.03 2.22 5.46
CA GLU A 238 -1.86 2.47 6.30
C GLU A 238 -2.32 3.23 7.54
N GLY A 239 -1.90 2.79 8.73
CA GLY A 239 -2.19 3.46 9.99
C GLY A 239 -1.49 4.82 10.08
N GLY A 240 -2.09 5.76 10.79
CA GLY A 240 -1.43 7.01 11.14
C GLY A 240 -0.27 6.77 12.09
N TRP A 241 0.81 7.54 11.98
CA TRP A 241 1.93 7.39 12.93
C TRP A 241 1.57 8.02 14.26
N VAL A 242 1.11 7.18 15.14
CA VAL A 242 0.59 7.54 16.45
C VAL A 242 1.30 6.72 17.51
N THR A 243 2.23 7.35 18.21
CA THR A 243 2.96 6.76 19.33
C THR A 243 2.65 7.53 20.61
N ASP A 244 2.97 6.99 21.78
CA ASP A 244 2.78 7.64 23.09
C ASP A 244 3.42 9.04 23.17
N THR A 245 4.38 9.35 22.29
CA THR A 245 5.07 10.64 22.22
C THR A 245 4.45 11.62 21.22
N HIS A 246 3.55 11.17 20.32
CA HIS A 246 2.91 12.02 19.32
C HIS A 246 1.49 12.39 19.76
N ARG A 247 1.38 13.19 20.82
CA ARG A 247 0.11 13.50 21.47
C ARG A 247 -0.82 14.40 20.69
N TYR A 248 -0.30 15.30 19.87
CA TYR A 248 -1.05 16.41 19.27
C TYR A 248 -1.88 16.03 18.03
N TRP A 249 -1.66 14.88 17.43
CA TRP A 249 -2.42 14.43 16.26
C TRP A 249 -3.79 13.87 16.62
N TYR A 250 -4.04 13.58 17.91
CA TYR A 250 -5.28 12.99 18.40
C TYR A 250 -6.33 14.02 18.77
N PHE A 251 -5.92 15.27 19.03
CA PHE A 251 -6.75 16.24 19.74
C PHE A 251 -7.74 16.97 18.86
N ASP A 252 -7.67 16.82 17.54
CA ASP A 252 -8.68 17.39 16.65
C ASP A 252 -10.05 16.70 16.78
N ASP A 253 -10.11 15.57 17.51
CA ASP A 253 -11.34 14.86 17.82
C ASP A 253 -11.37 14.37 19.27
N ALA A 254 -11.55 15.32 20.20
CA ALA A 254 -11.62 15.04 21.64
C ALA A 254 -12.79 14.13 22.04
N TYR A 255 -13.77 13.92 21.18
CA TYR A 255 -14.88 12.99 21.41
C TYR A 255 -14.51 11.54 21.10
N ARG A 256 -13.57 11.34 20.18
CA ARG A 256 -13.16 10.01 19.71
C ARG A 256 -11.93 9.46 20.44
N TYR A 257 -11.00 10.34 20.85
CA TYR A 257 -9.71 9.95 21.38
C TYR A 257 -9.41 10.61 22.74
N ARG A 258 -8.99 9.80 23.70
CA ARG A 258 -8.55 10.24 25.01
C ARG A 258 -7.03 10.34 25.05
N GLU A 259 -6.52 11.34 25.77
CA GLU A 259 -5.08 11.50 25.97
C GLU A 259 -4.50 10.27 26.70
N GLY A 260 -3.35 9.76 26.20
CA GLY A 260 -2.68 8.58 26.78
C GLY A 260 -3.37 7.25 26.49
N HIS A 261 -4.37 7.23 25.60
CA HIS A 261 -5.12 6.05 25.20
C HIS A 261 -4.92 5.70 23.74
N PRO A 262 -3.75 5.15 23.31
CA PRO A 262 -3.51 4.78 21.93
C PRO A 262 -4.49 3.73 21.40
N GLU A 263 -5.13 2.96 22.28
CA GLU A 263 -6.20 2.02 21.94
C GLU A 263 -7.41 2.69 21.29
N ASP A 264 -7.71 3.95 21.63
CA ASP A 264 -8.81 4.69 21.01
C ASP A 264 -8.50 4.96 19.52
N VAL A 265 -7.24 5.24 19.19
CA VAL A 265 -6.79 5.42 17.80
C VAL A 265 -6.85 4.10 17.03
N ARG A 266 -6.37 2.99 17.62
CA ARG A 266 -6.48 1.66 16.99
C ARG A 266 -7.93 1.28 16.72
N LYS A 267 -8.83 1.61 17.64
CA LYS A 267 -10.27 1.46 17.42
C LYS A 267 -10.75 2.28 16.24
N GLY A 268 -10.35 3.55 16.14
CA GLY A 268 -10.71 4.43 15.04
C GLY A 268 -10.19 3.94 13.68
N GLU A 269 -8.94 3.48 13.63
CA GLU A 269 -8.35 2.87 12.44
C GLU A 269 -9.12 1.63 12.00
N PHE A 270 -9.50 0.77 12.95
CA PHE A 270 -10.30 -0.42 12.67
C PHE A 270 -11.69 -0.06 12.15
N GLU A 271 -12.40 0.88 12.79
CA GLU A 271 -13.73 1.31 12.39
C GLU A 271 -13.76 1.95 11.00
N ASP A 272 -12.80 2.84 10.71
CA ASP A 272 -12.67 3.46 9.39
C ASP A 272 -12.27 2.43 8.32
N SER A 273 -11.43 1.44 8.67
CA SER A 273 -11.07 0.34 7.80
C SER A 273 -12.26 -0.56 7.46
N MET A 274 -13.10 -0.86 8.44
CA MET A 274 -14.33 -1.63 8.25
C MET A 274 -15.32 -0.85 7.36
N LEU A 275 -15.50 0.46 7.61
CA LEU A 275 -16.38 1.31 6.81
C LEU A 275 -15.92 1.40 5.34
N ALA A 276 -14.62 1.52 5.12
CA ALA A 276 -14.00 1.54 3.80
C ALA A 276 -13.92 0.16 3.14
N CYS A 277 -14.24 -0.92 3.86
CA CYS A 277 -14.12 -2.30 3.40
C CYS A 277 -12.70 -2.64 2.92
N VAL A 278 -11.67 -2.23 3.67
CA VAL A 278 -10.28 -2.39 3.26
C VAL A 278 -9.87 -3.85 3.09
N ASN A 279 -8.97 -4.10 2.15
CA ASN A 279 -8.41 -5.42 1.90
C ASN A 279 -7.20 -5.71 2.79
N THR A 280 -6.46 -4.69 3.18
CA THR A 280 -5.26 -4.82 4.00
C THR A 280 -5.25 -3.73 5.06
N MET A 281 -4.96 -4.12 6.30
CA MET A 281 -4.72 -3.26 7.45
C MET A 281 -3.30 -3.49 7.94
N ASP A 282 -2.63 -2.51 8.51
CA ASP A 282 -1.24 -2.68 8.94
C ASP A 282 -1.05 -2.56 10.47
N PHE A 283 0.08 -3.11 10.93
CA PHE A 283 0.61 -2.95 12.28
C PHE A 283 1.89 -2.14 12.19
N ARG A 284 1.77 -0.85 11.96
CA ARG A 284 2.91 0.03 11.71
C ARG A 284 3.98 -0.09 12.78
N LEU A 285 5.26 0.01 12.38
CA LEU A 285 6.39 0.02 13.30
C LEU A 285 6.24 1.12 14.37
N GLY A 286 6.42 0.75 15.64
CA GLY A 286 6.20 1.64 16.79
C GLY A 286 4.76 1.63 17.31
N GLU A 287 3.83 1.05 16.57
CA GLU A 287 2.41 0.94 16.94
C GLU A 287 1.98 -0.51 17.14
N THR A 288 2.80 -1.46 16.69
CA THR A 288 2.56 -2.90 16.82
C THR A 288 2.23 -3.29 18.25
N GLU A 289 2.93 -2.71 19.24
CA GLU A 289 2.69 -2.91 20.66
C GLU A 289 1.25 -2.57 21.05
N SER A 290 0.75 -1.38 20.65
CA SER A 290 -0.62 -0.99 20.98
C SER A 290 -1.67 -1.88 20.31
N TRP A 291 -1.41 -2.41 19.12
CA TRP A 291 -2.29 -3.39 18.48
C TRP A 291 -2.34 -4.71 19.24
N PHE A 292 -1.19 -5.24 19.68
CA PHE A 292 -1.09 -6.56 20.29
C PHE A 292 -1.34 -6.55 21.80
N GLU A 293 -0.89 -5.51 22.51
CA GLU A 293 -1.05 -5.43 23.96
C GLU A 293 -2.39 -4.85 24.39
N LYS A 294 -2.96 -3.91 23.62
CA LYS A 294 -4.15 -3.16 24.04
C LYS A 294 -5.41 -3.46 23.23
N THR A 295 -5.26 -3.89 21.97
CA THR A 295 -6.40 -4.04 21.05
C THR A 295 -6.34 -5.33 20.21
N PHE A 296 -5.80 -6.38 20.77
CA PHE A 296 -5.62 -7.65 20.05
C PHE A 296 -6.92 -8.24 19.48
N SER A 297 -8.05 -7.96 20.13
CA SER A 297 -9.36 -8.36 19.61
C SER A 297 -9.66 -7.77 18.22
N TYR A 298 -9.17 -6.56 17.88
CA TYR A 298 -9.32 -5.99 16.54
C TYR A 298 -8.40 -6.67 15.53
N VAL A 299 -7.20 -7.10 15.94
CA VAL A 299 -6.33 -7.92 15.10
C VAL A 299 -7.04 -9.22 14.71
N GLN A 300 -7.60 -9.93 15.70
CA GLN A 300 -8.36 -11.16 15.47
C GLN A 300 -9.59 -10.93 14.58
N ARG A 301 -10.34 -9.85 14.84
CA ARG A 301 -11.51 -9.50 14.02
C ARG A 301 -11.12 -9.19 12.59
N PHE A 302 -10.03 -8.45 12.35
CA PHE A 302 -9.60 -8.20 10.98
C PHE A 302 -9.23 -9.50 10.25
N ILE A 303 -8.52 -10.42 10.91
CA ILE A 303 -8.20 -11.74 10.33
C ILE A 303 -9.47 -12.52 10.00
N ALA A 304 -10.50 -12.44 10.81
CA ALA A 304 -11.76 -13.15 10.59
C ALA A 304 -12.66 -12.48 9.54
N GLU A 305 -12.75 -11.16 9.55
CA GLU A 305 -13.76 -10.38 8.83
C GLU A 305 -13.17 -9.48 7.71
N GLY A 306 -11.88 -9.09 7.82
CA GLY A 306 -11.22 -8.17 6.87
C GLY A 306 -10.85 -8.85 5.56
N GLY A 307 -10.63 -8.04 4.51
CA GLY A 307 -10.37 -8.55 3.19
C GLY A 307 -11.55 -9.37 2.64
N TYR A 308 -11.28 -10.25 1.66
CA TYR A 308 -12.31 -11.13 1.13
C TYR A 308 -12.15 -12.56 1.66
N ARG A 309 -13.29 -13.24 1.90
CA ARG A 309 -13.39 -14.60 2.44
C ARG A 309 -14.45 -15.34 1.62
N LEU A 310 -14.02 -15.94 0.51
CA LEU A 310 -14.93 -16.65 -0.38
C LEU A 310 -15.31 -18.01 0.22
N TYR A 311 -16.59 -18.29 0.25
CA TYR A 311 -17.15 -19.50 0.80
C TYR A 311 -18.27 -20.07 -0.10
N PRO A 312 -18.17 -21.35 -0.51
CA PRO A 312 -19.27 -22.02 -1.22
C PRO A 312 -20.36 -22.40 -0.21
N ASP A 313 -21.50 -21.70 -0.23
CA ASP A 313 -22.60 -21.95 0.70
C ASP A 313 -23.64 -22.92 0.15
N MET A 314 -23.55 -23.26 -1.13
CA MET A 314 -24.36 -24.31 -1.76
C MET A 314 -23.62 -24.89 -2.94
N VAL A 315 -23.57 -26.21 -2.98
CA VAL A 315 -23.14 -27.00 -4.14
C VAL A 315 -24.16 -28.15 -4.34
N SER A 316 -24.69 -28.25 -5.54
CA SER A 316 -25.63 -29.32 -5.94
C SER A 316 -25.08 -30.00 -7.18
N LEU A 317 -24.97 -31.31 -7.11
CA LEU A 317 -24.51 -32.18 -8.19
C LEU A 317 -25.30 -33.50 -8.16
N PRO A 318 -25.38 -34.25 -9.26
CA PRO A 318 -25.98 -35.57 -9.28
C PRO A 318 -25.27 -36.53 -8.31
N VAL A 319 -26.02 -37.42 -7.68
CA VAL A 319 -25.48 -38.44 -6.77
C VAL A 319 -24.61 -39.44 -7.53
N SER A 320 -24.92 -39.68 -8.79
CA SER A 320 -24.17 -40.57 -9.69
C SER A 320 -24.29 -40.11 -11.15
N ALA A 321 -23.31 -40.46 -11.96
CA ALA A 321 -23.31 -40.25 -13.40
C ALA A 321 -22.55 -41.36 -14.10
N ASN A 322 -22.93 -41.67 -15.35
CA ASN A 322 -22.21 -42.64 -16.16
C ASN A 322 -20.97 -42.04 -16.82
N GLY A 323 -19.95 -42.84 -17.08
CA GLY A 323 -18.78 -42.40 -17.82
C GLY A 323 -19.16 -41.78 -19.17
N GLY A 324 -18.66 -40.58 -19.48
CA GLY A 324 -18.99 -39.83 -20.68
C GLY A 324 -20.29 -39.03 -20.64
N GLN A 325 -21.03 -39.06 -19.53
CA GLN A 325 -22.22 -38.24 -19.32
C GLN A 325 -21.86 -36.82 -18.86
N ASP A 326 -22.51 -35.83 -19.47
CA ASP A 326 -22.46 -34.46 -18.99
C ASP A 326 -23.18 -34.34 -17.64
N VAL A 327 -22.53 -33.66 -16.67
CA VAL A 327 -23.11 -33.38 -15.38
C VAL A 327 -23.23 -31.88 -15.14
N THR A 328 -24.36 -31.46 -14.59
CA THR A 328 -24.57 -30.06 -14.19
C THR A 328 -24.21 -29.92 -12.73
N VAL A 329 -23.25 -28.99 -12.43
CA VAL A 329 -22.91 -28.55 -11.08
C VAL A 329 -23.49 -27.17 -10.87
N VAL A 330 -24.40 -27.05 -9.91
CA VAL A 330 -24.95 -25.76 -9.50
C VAL A 330 -24.28 -25.34 -8.20
N HIS A 331 -23.76 -24.13 -8.14
CA HIS A 331 -23.08 -23.64 -6.95
C HIS A 331 -23.37 -22.17 -6.68
N ARG A 332 -23.29 -21.79 -5.40
CA ARG A 332 -23.42 -20.40 -4.94
C ARG A 332 -22.27 -20.10 -3.98
N TRP A 333 -21.69 -18.91 -4.15
CA TRP A 333 -20.58 -18.41 -3.33
C TRP A 333 -21.00 -17.16 -2.58
N ARG A 334 -20.48 -17.01 -1.36
CA ARG A 334 -20.57 -15.80 -0.56
C ARG A 334 -19.19 -15.26 -0.28
N ASN A 335 -19.08 -13.94 -0.20
CA ASN A 335 -17.95 -13.28 0.43
C ASN A 335 -18.32 -13.01 1.90
N MET A 336 -17.67 -13.69 2.82
CA MET A 336 -17.88 -13.55 4.25
C MET A 336 -17.01 -12.46 4.87
N GLY A 337 -16.02 -11.95 4.12
CA GLY A 337 -15.24 -10.77 4.48
C GLY A 337 -15.91 -9.50 3.98
N TRP A 338 -15.50 -8.36 4.51
CA TRP A 338 -16.02 -7.06 4.06
C TRP A 338 -15.30 -6.51 2.82
N GLY A 339 -14.08 -7.02 2.52
CA GLY A 339 -13.26 -6.52 1.42
C GLY A 339 -13.71 -6.99 0.06
N TYR A 340 -13.39 -6.21 -0.95
CA TYR A 340 -13.68 -6.51 -2.34
C TYR A 340 -12.74 -7.61 -2.89
N CYS A 341 -13.29 -8.64 -3.51
CA CYS A 341 -12.48 -9.64 -4.22
C CYS A 341 -12.03 -9.06 -5.58
N PRO A 342 -10.73 -8.83 -5.78
CA PRO A 342 -10.23 -8.01 -6.89
C PRO A 342 -10.13 -8.77 -8.22
N THR A 343 -11.23 -9.33 -8.71
CA THR A 343 -11.26 -10.09 -9.97
C THR A 343 -11.09 -9.23 -11.21
N ASN A 344 -11.41 -7.94 -11.13
CA ASN A 344 -11.42 -6.98 -12.24
C ASN A 344 -10.16 -6.12 -12.36
N ILE A 345 -9.23 -6.18 -11.40
CA ILE A 345 -8.00 -5.40 -11.52
C ILE A 345 -7.13 -5.94 -12.67
N ARG A 346 -6.39 -5.02 -13.30
CA ARG A 346 -5.60 -5.31 -14.51
C ARG A 346 -4.66 -6.51 -14.36
N THR A 347 -3.96 -6.60 -13.24
CA THR A 347 -2.97 -7.66 -12.97
C THR A 347 -3.61 -9.04 -12.79
N TRP A 348 -4.87 -9.09 -12.35
CA TRP A 348 -5.60 -10.34 -12.15
C TRP A 348 -6.57 -10.66 -13.30
N ASN A 349 -7.21 -9.68 -13.90
CA ASN A 349 -8.03 -9.76 -15.11
C ASN A 349 -8.80 -11.09 -15.27
N GLN A 350 -9.63 -11.44 -14.28
CA GLN A 350 -10.40 -12.70 -14.24
C GLN A 350 -9.52 -13.98 -14.22
N LYS A 351 -8.23 -13.86 -13.84
CA LYS A 351 -7.27 -14.97 -13.81
C LYS A 351 -7.70 -16.09 -12.85
N TYR A 352 -8.24 -15.72 -11.70
CA TYR A 352 -8.66 -16.67 -10.68
C TYR A 352 -10.12 -17.08 -10.91
N LYS A 353 -10.33 -18.37 -11.14
CA LYS A 353 -11.64 -18.98 -11.44
C LYS A 353 -11.97 -20.02 -10.37
N VAL A 354 -13.27 -20.21 -10.14
CA VAL A 354 -13.75 -21.39 -9.41
C VAL A 354 -13.43 -22.63 -10.24
N ALA A 355 -12.88 -23.64 -9.61
CA ALA A 355 -12.61 -24.91 -10.23
C ALA A 355 -13.22 -26.05 -9.39
N PHE A 356 -13.71 -27.07 -10.05
CA PHE A 356 -14.11 -28.33 -9.44
C PHE A 356 -13.17 -29.41 -9.93
N ALA A 357 -12.70 -30.26 -9.04
CA ALA A 357 -11.85 -31.39 -9.36
C ALA A 357 -12.57 -32.69 -9.03
N LEU A 358 -12.56 -33.65 -9.96
CA LEU A 358 -12.92 -35.00 -9.69
C LEU A 358 -11.70 -35.73 -9.12
N LEU A 359 -11.82 -36.20 -7.89
CA LEU A 359 -10.77 -36.94 -7.23
C LEU A 359 -11.10 -38.42 -7.23
N ASN A 360 -10.07 -39.24 -7.40
CA ASN A 360 -10.17 -40.68 -7.23
C ASN A 360 -9.91 -41.04 -5.77
N ASP A 361 -10.56 -42.05 -5.23
CA ASP A 361 -10.43 -42.50 -3.84
C ASP A 361 -9.06 -43.14 -3.52
N ASN A 362 -8.11 -43.15 -4.48
CA ASN A 362 -6.77 -43.73 -4.31
C ASN A 362 -5.71 -42.68 -4.03
#